data_2dc15c488e01a7a2580b6b8dc6d57196
#
_entry.id   2dc15c488e01a7a2580b6b8dc6d57196
#
_cell.length_a   1.000
_cell.length_b   1.000
_cell.length_c   1.000
_cell.angle_alpha   90.00
_cell.angle_beta   90.00
_cell.angle_gamma   90.00
#
_symmetry.space_group_name_H-M   'P 1'
#
loop_
_entity.id
_entity.type
_entity.pdbx_description
1 polymer ?
#
loop_
_entity_poly.entity_id
_entity_poly.type
_entity_poly.pdbx_seq_one_letter_code
_entity_poly.pdbx_strand_id
1 'polypeptide(L)'
;MVIDAWAKTGMRGAASRAEALLSQMESKYLAGDVDLKPNTFTYNAVINSLAKSGEPGAASKAEHVLQNMVNRYKAGGANDVKPTTIHFNAVLDAFAKSGGGRDAAERAESILEWMDDLFKSGNSDVKPDTITFNAVIDCWARSGDHRRAAERAEQILHHMDHLHVLGNKGIKPDSYTYNTGMCASISHFAFDISLHTNFI
;
A
#
# COMPACT_ATOMS: atom_id res chain seq x y z
N MET A 1 -18.27 -2.90 -16.08
CA MET A 1 -18.58 -3.48 -14.76
C MET A 1 -19.02 -2.37 -13.82
N VAL A 2 -20.11 -2.55 -13.01
CA VAL A 2 -20.68 -1.47 -12.16
C VAL A 2 -19.68 -0.96 -11.12
N ILE A 3 -18.91 -1.86 -10.50
CA ILE A 3 -17.86 -1.49 -9.51
C ILE A 3 -16.79 -0.60 -10.14
N ASP A 4 -16.30 -0.94 -11.34
CA ASP A 4 -15.31 -0.15 -12.06
C ASP A 4 -15.86 1.22 -12.48
N ALA A 5 -17.14 1.29 -12.85
CA ALA A 5 -17.80 2.57 -13.14
C ALA A 5 -17.79 3.48 -11.89
N TRP A 6 -18.19 2.97 -10.72
CA TRP A 6 -18.12 3.73 -9.47
C TRP A 6 -16.69 4.13 -9.12
N ALA A 7 -15.72 3.21 -9.25
CA ALA A 7 -14.30 3.48 -8.97
C ALA A 7 -13.73 4.64 -9.82
N LYS A 8 -14.26 4.85 -11.04
CA LYS A 8 -13.81 5.89 -11.97
C LYS A 8 -14.51 7.23 -11.81
N THR A 9 -15.63 7.30 -11.11
CA THR A 9 -16.40 8.55 -10.99
C THR A 9 -15.69 9.63 -10.18
N GLY A 10 -14.79 9.27 -9.25
CA GLY A 10 -14.19 10.19 -8.30
C GLY A 10 -15.19 10.89 -7.37
N MET A 11 -16.44 10.45 -7.36
CA MET A 11 -17.49 11.03 -6.53
C MET A 11 -17.29 10.64 -5.06
N ARG A 12 -17.61 11.57 -4.16
CA ARG A 12 -17.60 11.27 -2.72
C ARG A 12 -18.53 10.09 -2.41
N GLY A 13 -18.04 9.11 -1.64
CA GLY A 13 -18.78 7.88 -1.34
C GLY A 13 -18.70 6.78 -2.40
N ALA A 14 -18.06 7.03 -3.55
CA ALA A 14 -17.91 6.01 -4.61
C ALA A 14 -17.13 4.80 -4.12
N ALA A 15 -16.08 5.01 -3.31
CA ALA A 15 -15.26 3.95 -2.74
C ALA A 15 -16.08 3.07 -1.77
N SER A 16 -16.83 3.69 -0.87
CA SER A 16 -17.72 2.96 0.06
C SER A 16 -18.82 2.19 -0.70
N ARG A 17 -19.30 2.72 -1.82
CA ARG A 17 -20.26 2.01 -2.67
C ARG A 17 -19.65 0.82 -3.38
N ALA A 18 -18.41 0.96 -3.88
CA ALA A 18 -17.67 -0.14 -4.51
C ALA A 18 -17.40 -1.27 -3.52
N GLU A 19 -17.00 -0.93 -2.28
CA GLU A 19 -16.81 -1.88 -1.18
C GLU A 19 -18.12 -2.63 -0.83
N ALA A 20 -19.23 -1.92 -0.70
CA ALA A 20 -20.53 -2.53 -0.42
C ALA A 20 -20.98 -3.49 -1.55
N LEU A 21 -20.72 -3.14 -2.81
CA LEU A 21 -21.00 -4.01 -3.95
C LEU A 21 -20.13 -5.27 -3.96
N LEU A 22 -18.85 -5.17 -3.58
CA LEU A 22 -17.98 -6.34 -3.41
C LEU A 22 -18.54 -7.27 -2.32
N SER A 23 -18.88 -6.74 -1.14
CA SER A 23 -19.44 -7.52 -0.05
C SER A 23 -20.76 -8.20 -0.42
N GLN A 24 -21.63 -7.51 -1.19
CA GLN A 24 -22.85 -8.09 -1.72
C GLN A 24 -22.58 -9.23 -2.72
N MET A 25 -21.59 -9.03 -3.60
CA MET A 25 -21.17 -10.04 -4.58
C MET A 25 -20.60 -11.28 -3.87
N GLU A 26 -19.76 -11.09 -2.85
CA GLU A 26 -19.22 -12.19 -2.03
C GLU A 26 -20.32 -12.96 -1.31
N SER A 27 -21.27 -12.26 -0.69
CA SER A 27 -22.39 -12.88 0.03
C SER A 27 -23.26 -13.73 -0.88
N LYS A 28 -23.58 -13.25 -2.08
CA LYS A 28 -24.35 -14.00 -3.07
C LYS A 28 -23.59 -15.21 -3.60
N TYR A 29 -22.31 -15.06 -3.87
CA TYR A 29 -21.46 -16.18 -4.28
C TYR A 29 -21.42 -17.29 -3.21
N LEU A 30 -21.26 -16.91 -1.93
CA LEU A 30 -21.30 -17.87 -0.82
C LEU A 30 -22.68 -18.51 -0.63
N ALA A 31 -23.75 -17.83 -1.03
CA ALA A 31 -25.11 -18.39 -1.05
C ALA A 31 -25.39 -19.33 -2.23
N GLY A 32 -24.38 -19.54 -3.11
CA GLY A 32 -24.47 -20.50 -4.22
C GLY A 32 -24.65 -19.88 -5.60
N ASP A 33 -24.67 -18.57 -5.73
CA ASP A 33 -24.71 -17.88 -7.03
C ASP A 33 -23.32 -17.85 -7.65
N VAL A 34 -23.00 -18.89 -8.42
CA VAL A 34 -21.67 -19.09 -9.02
C VAL A 34 -21.28 -18.02 -10.06
N ASP A 35 -22.29 -17.37 -10.67
CA ASP A 35 -22.07 -16.34 -11.68
C ASP A 35 -21.56 -15.03 -11.06
N LEU A 36 -21.74 -14.85 -9.75
CA LEU A 36 -21.30 -13.68 -9.00
C LEU A 36 -19.94 -13.89 -8.28
N LYS A 37 -19.12 -14.80 -8.75
CA LYS A 37 -17.78 -15.03 -8.19
C LYS A 37 -16.88 -13.80 -8.36
N PRO A 38 -16.41 -13.15 -7.28
CA PRO A 38 -15.45 -12.08 -7.38
C PRO A 38 -14.11 -12.58 -7.95
N ASN A 39 -13.49 -11.79 -8.80
CA ASN A 39 -12.21 -12.09 -9.42
C ASN A 39 -11.18 -10.98 -9.13
N THR A 40 -9.94 -11.16 -9.60
CA THR A 40 -8.84 -10.20 -9.45
C THR A 40 -9.23 -8.78 -9.89
N PHE A 41 -9.99 -8.62 -10.99
CA PHE A 41 -10.48 -7.31 -11.45
C PHE A 41 -11.43 -6.65 -10.46
N THR A 42 -12.30 -7.45 -9.83
CA THR A 42 -13.25 -6.95 -8.83
C THR A 42 -12.52 -6.36 -7.64
N TYR A 43 -11.56 -7.12 -7.07
CA TYR A 43 -10.73 -6.65 -5.95
C TYR A 43 -9.89 -5.43 -6.32
N ASN A 44 -9.24 -5.45 -7.49
CA ASN A 44 -8.43 -4.33 -7.97
C ASN A 44 -9.25 -3.04 -8.12
N ALA A 45 -10.47 -3.12 -8.65
CA ALA A 45 -11.34 -1.96 -8.80
C ALA A 45 -11.70 -1.35 -7.44
N VAL A 46 -11.99 -2.17 -6.42
CA VAL A 46 -12.34 -1.70 -5.07
C VAL A 46 -11.11 -1.11 -4.38
N ILE A 47 -9.97 -1.81 -4.38
CA ILE A 47 -8.72 -1.33 -3.77
C ILE A 47 -8.31 0.02 -4.39
N ASN A 48 -8.30 0.14 -5.72
CA ASN A 48 -7.97 1.39 -6.40
C ASN A 48 -8.97 2.52 -6.11
N SER A 49 -10.27 2.19 -5.98
CA SER A 49 -11.29 3.19 -5.61
C SER A 49 -11.03 3.74 -4.21
N LEU A 50 -10.73 2.86 -3.25
CA LEU A 50 -10.39 3.24 -1.89
C LEU A 50 -9.09 4.06 -1.84
N ALA A 51 -8.03 3.60 -2.53
CA ALA A 51 -6.75 4.29 -2.59
C ALA A 51 -6.84 5.71 -3.17
N LYS A 52 -7.78 5.96 -4.08
CA LYS A 52 -7.98 7.26 -4.71
C LYS A 52 -9.02 8.14 -4.02
N SER A 53 -9.80 7.61 -3.10
CA SER A 53 -10.92 8.35 -2.51
C SER A 53 -10.50 9.50 -1.61
N GLY A 54 -9.34 9.39 -0.95
CA GLY A 54 -8.91 10.32 0.09
C GLY A 54 -9.83 10.37 1.31
N GLU A 55 -10.76 9.42 1.44
CA GLU A 55 -11.68 9.36 2.57
C GLU A 55 -10.95 8.88 3.83
N PRO A 56 -11.30 9.40 5.02
CA PRO A 56 -10.75 8.91 6.27
C PRO A 56 -10.96 7.39 6.42
N GLY A 57 -9.89 6.67 6.78
CA GLY A 57 -9.94 5.22 6.94
C GLY A 57 -9.94 4.40 5.64
N ALA A 58 -9.89 5.05 4.46
CA ALA A 58 -9.88 4.33 3.18
C ALA A 58 -8.66 3.41 3.02
N ALA A 59 -7.50 3.79 3.55
CA ALA A 59 -6.30 2.96 3.52
C ALA A 59 -6.50 1.64 4.28
N SER A 60 -7.04 1.70 5.51
CA SER A 60 -7.34 0.51 6.31
C SER A 60 -8.43 -0.38 5.67
N LYS A 61 -9.42 0.22 5.02
CA LYS A 61 -10.42 -0.52 4.24
C LYS A 61 -9.80 -1.21 3.02
N ALA A 62 -8.91 -0.52 2.29
CA ALA A 62 -8.19 -1.10 1.15
C ALA A 62 -7.33 -2.29 1.58
N GLU A 63 -6.64 -2.16 2.72
CA GLU A 63 -5.89 -3.25 3.32
C GLU A 63 -6.79 -4.44 3.69
N HIS A 64 -7.94 -4.20 4.31
CA HIS A 64 -8.90 -5.27 4.65
C HIS A 64 -9.39 -6.01 3.39
N VAL A 65 -9.68 -5.29 2.30
CA VAL A 65 -10.06 -5.89 1.01
C VAL A 65 -8.91 -6.74 0.46
N LEU A 66 -7.67 -6.26 0.54
CA LEU A 66 -6.48 -7.02 0.13
C LEU A 66 -6.29 -8.28 0.98
N GLN A 67 -6.50 -8.18 2.30
CA GLN A 67 -6.42 -9.34 3.21
C GLN A 67 -7.46 -10.41 2.84
N ASN A 68 -8.69 -10.01 2.54
CA ASN A 68 -9.74 -10.93 2.09
C ASN A 68 -9.36 -11.60 0.76
N MET A 69 -8.78 -10.85 -0.18
CA MET A 69 -8.26 -11.38 -1.43
C MET A 69 -7.18 -12.46 -1.21
N VAL A 70 -6.20 -12.17 -0.34
CA VAL A 70 -5.12 -13.11 -0.01
C VAL A 70 -5.65 -14.37 0.70
N ASN A 71 -6.58 -14.20 1.64
CA ASN A 71 -7.19 -15.32 2.36
C ASN A 71 -7.95 -16.26 1.40
N ARG A 72 -8.67 -15.71 0.44
CA ARG A 72 -9.37 -16.50 -0.59
C ARG A 72 -8.39 -17.24 -1.51
N TYR A 73 -7.29 -16.59 -1.88
CA TYR A 73 -6.24 -17.22 -2.66
C TYR A 73 -5.63 -18.41 -1.91
N LYS A 74 -5.27 -18.23 -0.63
CA LYS A 74 -4.70 -19.27 0.24
C LYS A 74 -5.66 -20.44 0.51
N ALA A 75 -6.97 -20.18 0.56
CA ALA A 75 -8.00 -21.20 0.76
C ALA A 75 -8.22 -22.12 -0.45
N GLY A 76 -7.38 -22.04 -1.48
CA GLY A 76 -7.50 -22.88 -2.69
C GLY A 76 -8.57 -22.36 -3.66
N GLY A 77 -9.05 -21.17 -3.44
CA GLY A 77 -9.89 -20.47 -4.39
C GLY A 77 -9.08 -20.15 -5.64
N ALA A 78 -9.45 -20.76 -6.74
CA ALA A 78 -8.94 -20.67 -8.10
C ALA A 78 -7.97 -19.50 -8.40
N ASN A 79 -7.10 -19.66 -9.39
CA ASN A 79 -6.20 -18.64 -9.96
C ASN A 79 -6.88 -17.30 -10.32
N ASP A 80 -8.21 -17.22 -10.20
CA ASP A 80 -9.02 -16.05 -10.54
C ASP A 80 -8.91 -14.90 -9.54
N VAL A 81 -8.36 -15.13 -8.32
CA VAL A 81 -8.26 -14.14 -7.24
C VAL A 81 -6.80 -14.02 -6.76
N LYS A 82 -5.85 -14.11 -7.68
CA LYS A 82 -4.41 -14.07 -7.33
C LYS A 82 -3.98 -12.65 -6.97
N PRO A 83 -3.48 -12.41 -5.73
CA PRO A 83 -2.88 -11.13 -5.37
C PRO A 83 -1.57 -10.94 -6.14
N THR A 84 -1.27 -9.69 -6.47
CA THR A 84 -0.05 -9.28 -7.18
C THR A 84 0.56 -8.04 -6.53
N THR A 85 1.81 -7.71 -6.86
CA THR A 85 2.50 -6.48 -6.42
C THR A 85 1.65 -5.22 -6.63
N ILE A 86 0.85 -5.16 -7.72
CA ILE A 86 -0.01 -4.00 -8.02
C ILE A 86 -1.03 -3.72 -6.91
N HIS A 87 -1.65 -4.78 -6.35
CA HIS A 87 -2.64 -4.63 -5.28
C HIS A 87 -2.01 -4.10 -3.99
N PHE A 88 -0.83 -4.60 -3.64
CA PHE A 88 -0.07 -4.15 -2.48
C PHE A 88 0.39 -2.70 -2.65
N ASN A 89 0.95 -2.36 -3.81
CA ASN A 89 1.39 -0.98 -4.11
C ASN A 89 0.22 0.02 -4.05
N ALA A 90 -0.99 -0.39 -4.49
CA ALA A 90 -2.18 0.45 -4.38
C ALA A 90 -2.60 0.70 -2.91
N VAL A 91 -2.45 -0.31 -2.03
CA VAL A 91 -2.72 -0.14 -0.60
C VAL A 91 -1.66 0.72 0.07
N LEU A 92 -0.38 0.54 -0.27
CA LEU A 92 0.72 1.37 0.23
C LEU A 92 0.55 2.85 -0.19
N ASP A 93 0.15 3.10 -1.45
CA ASP A 93 -0.18 4.45 -1.95
C ASP A 93 -1.36 5.08 -1.16
N ALA A 94 -2.35 4.26 -0.78
CA ALA A 94 -3.44 4.73 0.07
C ALA A 94 -2.95 5.15 1.46
N PHE A 95 -2.04 4.39 2.06
CA PHE A 95 -1.44 4.75 3.35
C PHE A 95 -0.59 6.02 3.26
N ALA A 96 0.22 6.16 2.22
CA ALA A 96 1.02 7.37 1.99
C ALA A 96 0.15 8.64 1.86
N LYS A 97 -1.07 8.51 1.30
CA LYS A 97 -2.02 9.62 1.12
C LYS A 97 -2.99 9.83 2.28
N SER A 98 -3.08 8.89 3.21
CA SER A 98 -4.09 8.90 4.28
C SER A 98 -3.90 10.01 5.33
N GLY A 99 -2.68 10.56 5.43
CA GLY A 99 -2.34 11.47 6.53
C GLY A 99 -2.35 10.80 7.90
N GLY A 100 -2.30 9.47 7.96
CA GLY A 100 -2.38 8.66 9.19
C GLY A 100 -1.13 8.72 10.08
N GLY A 101 -0.19 9.60 9.78
CA GLY A 101 0.98 9.83 10.62
C GLY A 101 1.89 8.60 10.73
N ARG A 102 2.48 8.44 11.90
CA ARG A 102 3.41 7.35 12.22
C ARG A 102 2.76 5.96 12.09
N ASP A 103 1.51 5.81 12.55
CA ASP A 103 0.80 4.52 12.50
C ASP A 103 0.65 4.03 11.06
N ALA A 104 0.39 4.95 10.12
CA ALA A 104 0.31 4.62 8.69
C ALA A 104 1.67 4.15 8.13
N ALA A 105 2.78 4.77 8.57
CA ALA A 105 4.13 4.39 8.15
C ALA A 105 4.54 3.00 8.71
N GLU A 106 4.29 2.75 9.99
CA GLU A 106 4.53 1.43 10.61
C GLU A 106 3.67 0.34 9.95
N ARG A 107 2.43 0.68 9.57
CA ARG A 107 1.55 -0.23 8.84
C ARG A 107 2.06 -0.53 7.43
N ALA A 108 2.58 0.49 6.74
CA ALA A 108 3.19 0.31 5.42
C ALA A 108 4.40 -0.64 5.46
N GLU A 109 5.24 -0.56 6.49
CA GLU A 109 6.34 -1.53 6.69
C GLU A 109 5.81 -2.94 6.93
N SER A 110 4.81 -3.10 7.78
CA SER A 110 4.19 -4.42 8.02
C SER A 110 3.62 -5.03 6.72
N ILE A 111 3.10 -4.20 5.82
CA ILE A 111 2.63 -4.65 4.49
C ILE A 111 3.81 -5.08 3.61
N LEU A 112 4.94 -4.38 3.64
CA LEU A 112 6.16 -4.78 2.92
C LEU A 112 6.68 -6.15 3.42
N GLU A 113 6.73 -6.35 4.74
CA GLU A 113 7.11 -7.64 5.34
C GLU A 113 6.14 -8.74 4.90
N TRP A 114 4.84 -8.46 4.91
CA TRP A 114 3.83 -9.40 4.44
C TRP A 114 3.99 -9.77 2.95
N MET A 115 4.37 -8.81 2.08
CA MET A 115 4.72 -9.09 0.68
C MET A 115 5.89 -10.06 0.57
N ASP A 116 6.94 -9.83 1.34
CA ASP A 116 8.13 -10.67 1.37
C ASP A 116 7.80 -12.11 1.81
N ASP A 117 6.97 -12.27 2.82
CA ASP A 117 6.52 -13.58 3.31
C ASP A 117 5.70 -14.33 2.26
N LEU A 118 4.81 -13.62 1.55
CA LEU A 118 4.04 -14.21 0.45
C LEU A 118 4.94 -14.62 -0.72
N PHE A 119 5.91 -13.80 -1.06
CA PHE A 119 6.89 -14.12 -2.10
C PHE A 119 7.71 -15.36 -1.72
N LYS A 120 8.25 -15.42 -0.50
CA LYS A 120 9.00 -16.56 0.04
C LYS A 120 8.16 -17.83 0.13
N SER A 121 6.85 -17.71 0.36
CA SER A 121 5.91 -18.84 0.40
C SER A 121 5.48 -19.35 -0.98
N GLY A 122 6.03 -18.77 -2.07
CA GLY A 122 5.84 -19.25 -3.44
C GLY A 122 4.90 -18.41 -4.32
N ASN A 123 4.34 -17.30 -3.82
CA ASN A 123 3.60 -16.39 -4.68
C ASN A 123 4.55 -15.43 -5.40
N SER A 124 5.08 -15.88 -6.54
CA SER A 124 6.04 -15.10 -7.34
C SER A 124 5.51 -13.77 -7.90
N ASP A 125 4.17 -13.58 -7.92
CA ASP A 125 3.55 -12.37 -8.44
C ASP A 125 3.45 -11.26 -7.38
N VAL A 126 3.77 -11.57 -6.12
CA VAL A 126 3.83 -10.60 -5.01
C VAL A 126 5.29 -10.35 -4.66
N LYS A 127 6.06 -9.81 -5.60
CA LYS A 127 7.46 -9.45 -5.35
C LYS A 127 7.57 -7.96 -5.12
N PRO A 128 8.14 -7.49 -3.98
CA PRO A 128 8.44 -6.08 -3.79
C PRO A 128 9.29 -5.52 -4.93
N ASP A 129 8.97 -4.33 -5.39
CA ASP A 129 9.69 -3.60 -6.43
C ASP A 129 10.08 -2.19 -5.97
N THR A 130 10.74 -1.40 -6.82
CA THR A 130 11.13 -0.01 -6.50
C THR A 130 9.91 0.83 -6.08
N ILE A 131 8.75 0.63 -6.70
CA ILE A 131 7.51 1.37 -6.36
C ILE A 131 7.06 1.03 -4.93
N THR A 132 7.15 -0.26 -4.55
CA THR A 132 6.82 -0.73 -3.20
C THR A 132 7.64 -0.01 -2.14
N PHE A 133 8.97 -0.01 -2.30
CA PHE A 133 9.87 0.64 -1.35
C PHE A 133 9.68 2.15 -1.32
N ASN A 134 9.52 2.79 -2.48
CA ASN A 134 9.25 4.23 -2.57
C ASN A 134 7.97 4.61 -1.84
N ALA A 135 6.91 3.81 -1.93
CA ALA A 135 5.66 4.06 -1.22
C ALA A 135 5.83 3.98 0.31
N VAL A 136 6.64 3.05 0.82
CA VAL A 136 6.94 2.95 2.25
C VAL A 136 7.77 4.15 2.72
N ILE A 137 8.78 4.57 1.95
CA ILE A 137 9.56 5.79 2.24
C ILE A 137 8.64 7.03 2.26
N ASP A 138 7.68 7.14 1.31
CA ASP A 138 6.73 8.25 1.27
C ASP A 138 5.79 8.26 2.49
N CYS A 139 5.37 7.07 2.98
CA CYS A 139 4.62 6.98 4.24
C CYS A 139 5.42 7.54 5.42
N TRP A 140 6.71 7.21 5.53
CA TRP A 140 7.57 7.75 6.57
C TRP A 140 7.82 9.25 6.40
N ALA A 141 8.11 9.72 5.20
CA ALA A 141 8.31 11.15 4.93
C ALA A 141 7.09 12.01 5.32
N ARG A 142 5.89 11.45 5.22
CA ARG A 142 4.61 12.10 5.59
C ARG A 142 4.14 11.80 7.00
N SER A 143 4.88 11.02 7.79
CA SER A 143 4.46 10.58 9.12
C SER A 143 4.40 11.70 10.16
N GLY A 144 5.13 12.81 9.95
CA GLY A 144 5.30 13.87 10.93
C GLY A 144 6.29 13.54 12.06
N ASP A 145 6.78 12.32 12.15
CA ASP A 145 7.86 11.91 13.06
C ASP A 145 9.21 12.08 12.35
N HIS A 146 9.64 13.32 12.21
CA HIS A 146 10.79 13.70 11.37
C HIS A 146 12.06 12.92 11.69
N ARG A 147 12.34 12.65 12.96
CA ARG A 147 13.54 11.90 13.37
C ARG A 147 13.48 10.45 12.89
N ARG A 148 12.39 9.75 13.20
CA ARG A 148 12.20 8.37 12.77
C ARG A 148 12.07 8.25 11.26
N ALA A 149 11.39 9.21 10.62
CA ALA A 149 11.25 9.22 9.17
C ALA A 149 12.60 9.23 8.47
N ALA A 150 13.55 10.07 8.92
CA ALA A 150 14.90 10.11 8.39
C ALA A 150 15.63 8.77 8.59
N GLU A 151 15.65 8.27 9.83
CA GLU A 151 16.33 7.01 10.18
C GLU A 151 15.77 5.83 9.37
N ARG A 152 14.44 5.74 9.24
CA ARG A 152 13.79 4.63 8.52
C ARG A 152 13.97 4.75 6.99
N ALA A 153 13.87 5.95 6.44
CA ALA A 153 14.11 6.18 5.02
C ALA A 153 15.54 5.78 4.61
N GLU A 154 16.54 6.13 5.42
CA GLU A 154 17.93 5.70 5.18
C GLU A 154 18.10 4.18 5.27
N GLN A 155 17.50 3.53 6.27
CA GLN A 155 17.55 2.07 6.42
C GLN A 155 16.92 1.37 5.22
N ILE A 156 15.77 1.85 4.74
CA ILE A 156 15.08 1.30 3.57
C ILE A 156 15.92 1.51 2.31
N LEU A 157 16.51 2.70 2.13
CA LEU A 157 17.40 2.99 1.00
C LEU A 157 18.61 2.04 0.98
N HIS A 158 19.28 1.86 2.10
CA HIS A 158 20.39 0.91 2.22
C HIS A 158 19.95 -0.53 1.91
N HIS A 159 18.76 -0.91 2.36
CA HIS A 159 18.22 -2.23 2.06
C HIS A 159 17.95 -2.41 0.57
N MET A 160 17.40 -1.39 -0.12
CA MET A 160 17.20 -1.39 -1.58
C MET A 160 18.53 -1.56 -2.31
N ASP A 161 19.56 -0.79 -1.94
CA ASP A 161 20.89 -0.88 -2.54
C ASP A 161 21.50 -2.29 -2.36
N HIS A 162 21.40 -2.85 -1.16
CA HIS A 162 21.86 -4.20 -0.88
C HIS A 162 21.16 -5.25 -1.76
N LEU A 163 19.83 -5.18 -1.87
CA LEU A 163 19.06 -6.09 -2.72
C LEU A 163 19.42 -5.93 -4.20
N HIS A 164 19.67 -4.71 -4.65
CA HIS A 164 20.11 -4.43 -6.03
C HIS A 164 21.47 -5.07 -6.33
N VAL A 165 22.44 -4.90 -5.42
CA VAL A 165 23.78 -5.51 -5.53
C VAL A 165 23.70 -7.03 -5.54
N LEU A 166 22.79 -7.64 -4.79
CA LEU A 166 22.53 -9.08 -4.80
C LEU A 166 21.85 -9.58 -6.09
N GLY A 167 21.65 -8.71 -7.08
CA GLY A 167 21.12 -9.07 -8.40
C GLY A 167 19.60 -8.93 -8.55
N ASN A 168 18.90 -8.36 -7.58
CA ASN A 168 17.48 -8.06 -7.73
C ASN A 168 17.26 -6.81 -8.59
N LYS A 169 17.24 -7.02 -9.91
CA LYS A 169 17.11 -5.91 -10.89
C LYS A 169 15.79 -5.13 -10.79
N GLY A 170 14.77 -5.70 -10.16
CA GLY A 170 13.47 -5.03 -9.96
C GLY A 170 13.47 -4.02 -8.82
N ILE A 171 14.53 -4.00 -8.00
CA ILE A 171 14.71 -3.05 -6.91
C ILE A 171 15.95 -2.23 -7.19
N LYS A 172 15.77 -0.99 -7.64
CA LYS A 172 16.84 -0.04 -7.89
C LYS A 172 16.43 1.31 -7.35
N PRO A 173 17.18 1.88 -6.37
CA PRO A 173 16.94 3.26 -5.96
C PRO A 173 17.00 4.19 -7.18
N ASP A 174 16.03 5.06 -7.29
CA ASP A 174 15.92 6.05 -8.36
C ASP A 174 15.93 7.49 -7.80
N SER A 175 15.81 8.48 -8.67
CA SER A 175 15.79 9.89 -8.23
C SER A 175 14.62 10.19 -7.30
N TYR A 176 13.50 9.48 -7.44
CA TYR A 176 12.37 9.63 -6.52
C TYR A 176 12.71 9.09 -5.13
N THR A 177 13.35 7.92 -5.04
CA THR A 177 13.80 7.31 -3.78
C THR A 177 14.70 8.26 -3.00
N TYR A 178 15.73 8.81 -3.67
CA TYR A 178 16.66 9.75 -3.03
C TYR A 178 15.99 11.06 -2.64
N ASN A 179 15.16 11.64 -3.50
CA ASN A 179 14.47 12.89 -3.22
C ASN A 179 13.51 12.76 -2.03
N THR A 180 12.74 11.67 -1.96
CA THR A 180 11.80 11.43 -0.85
C THR A 180 12.54 11.17 0.46
N GLY A 181 13.64 10.38 0.42
CA GLY A 181 14.50 10.17 1.57
C GLY A 181 15.16 11.47 2.06
N MET A 182 15.65 12.33 1.15
CA MET A 182 16.19 13.66 1.50
C MET A 182 15.10 14.56 2.12
N CYS A 183 13.88 14.56 1.60
CA CYS A 183 12.79 15.35 2.20
C CYS A 183 12.52 14.92 3.65
N ALA A 184 12.55 13.62 3.95
CA ALA A 184 12.43 13.11 5.31
C ALA A 184 13.56 13.61 6.20
N SER A 185 14.81 13.62 5.71
CA SER A 185 16.00 14.07 6.45
C SER A 185 16.04 15.59 6.65
N ILE A 186 15.69 16.38 5.63
CA ILE A 186 15.65 17.87 5.73
C ILE A 186 14.61 18.32 6.74
N SER A 187 13.47 17.67 6.79
CA SER A 187 12.41 17.94 7.76
C SER A 187 12.90 17.73 9.20
N HIS A 188 13.80 16.77 9.42
CA HIS A 188 14.45 16.55 10.71
C HIS A 188 15.40 17.71 11.08
N PHE A 189 16.31 18.12 10.19
CA PHE A 189 17.23 19.23 10.44
C PHE A 189 16.51 20.57 10.70
N ALA A 190 15.45 20.87 9.93
CA ALA A 190 14.66 22.07 10.14
C ALA A 190 13.97 22.10 11.52
N PHE A 191 13.52 20.94 11.99
CA PHE A 191 12.90 20.80 13.31
C PHE A 191 13.91 21.00 14.45
N ASP A 192 15.11 20.43 14.34
CA ASP A 192 16.19 20.59 15.32
C ASP A 192 16.65 22.05 15.44
N ILE A 193 16.79 22.77 14.32
CA ILE A 193 17.14 24.20 14.33
C ILE A 193 16.05 25.02 15.04
N SER A 194 14.76 24.72 14.77
CA SER A 194 13.64 25.40 15.42
C SER A 194 13.59 25.23 16.94
N LEU A 195 13.99 24.05 17.44
CA LEU A 195 14.08 23.80 18.88
C LEU A 195 15.24 24.58 19.54
N HIS A 196 16.34 24.78 18.85
CA HIS A 196 17.51 25.49 19.38
C HIS A 196 17.36 27.02 19.31
N THR A 197 16.53 27.56 18.41
CA THR A 197 16.28 29.02 18.28
C THR A 197 15.22 29.55 19.25
N ASN A 198 14.41 28.72 19.87
CA ASN A 198 13.41 29.13 20.86
C ASN A 198 13.94 29.19 22.32
N PHE A 199 15.25 29.02 22.53
CA PHE A 199 15.90 29.09 23.84
C PHE A 199 16.88 30.28 24.00
N ILE A 200 16.73 31.35 23.17
CA ILE A 200 17.51 32.59 23.31
C ILE A 200 16.55 33.75 23.59
#